data_ca1b6a401b69a3ead2c754b1add2f087
#
_entry.id   ca1b6a401b69a3ead2c754b1add2f087
#
_cell.length_a   1.000
_cell.length_b   1.000
_cell.length_c   1.000
_cell.angle_alpha   90.00
_cell.angle_beta   90.00
_cell.angle_gamma   90.00
#
_symmetry.space_group_name_H-M   'P 1'
#
loop_
_entity.id
_entity.type
_entity.pdbx_description
1 polymer ?
#
loop_
_entity_poly.entity_id
_entity_poly.type
_entity_poly.pdbx_seq_one_letter_code
_entity_poly.pdbx_strand_id
1 'polypeptide(L)'
;MEYKFWEIEPKWQTYWEEHKTFKTENDFSKPKYYILDMFPYPSGAGLHVGHPEGYTATDIISRYKRMKGFNVLHPMGWDAFGLPAEQYAIQTGTHPAITTRKNCDNFRRQIKTLGLSYDWDREINTTDPKYFKWTQWIFTKLYTTWFDAELGKGRPISELPIPEAVKAEGEVAVKEYISQKRLAYYDNAQVWWCPNCKTVCANEEVLTDGSHEKCGHQVNRKNLKQWLLRIPHYAQRLLEGLDELDWPEGVKDMQKNWIGKSTGAEVDFTLEGVEQTLRVYTTRPDTLFGATYMVISPEHPMMSEIVVADQKTEVEKYIKAASLKSDLDRTELNKDKTGVFTGRYAINPINGTKIPVWVADYVLMGYGTGAIMAVPAHDTRDFEFAEKFEIPIICILDPKDADEETREKVLAGKACWTEDGAYINSASNESGIDINGFSKKDGIAKVISWLEEKGIGKATVNFKLRDWLFSRQRYWGEPFPVIHWEDGEIELVEEDLPVTLPDLEKFEPGEGGE
;
A
#
# COMPACT_ATOMS: atom_id res chain seq x y z
N MET A 1 9.22 -51.30 25.23
CA MET A 1 10.08 -50.31 25.92
C MET A 1 9.30 -49.00 25.94
N GLU A 2 9.03 -48.44 27.12
CA GLU A 2 8.35 -47.16 27.26
C GLU A 2 9.31 -46.02 26.92
N TYR A 3 8.92 -45.08 26.10
CA TYR A 3 9.73 -43.89 25.79
C TYR A 3 9.66 -42.91 26.95
N LYS A 4 10.71 -42.88 27.73
CA LYS A 4 10.85 -42.02 28.93
C LYS A 4 11.29 -40.60 28.50
N PHE A 5 10.39 -39.84 27.91
CA PHE A 5 10.67 -38.50 27.37
C PHE A 5 11.22 -37.55 28.41
N TRP A 6 10.77 -37.64 29.66
CA TRP A 6 11.25 -36.80 30.77
C TRP A 6 12.73 -37.01 31.17
N GLU A 7 13.34 -38.15 30.76
CA GLU A 7 14.78 -38.43 30.99
C GLU A 7 15.57 -38.14 29.70
N ILE A 8 15.02 -38.49 28.55
CA ILE A 8 15.72 -38.48 27.27
C ILE A 8 15.80 -37.06 26.68
N GLU A 9 14.68 -36.35 26.67
CA GLU A 9 14.63 -35.02 26.05
C GLU A 9 15.52 -33.98 26.77
N PRO A 10 15.46 -33.82 28.10
CA PRO A 10 16.35 -32.88 28.80
C PRO A 10 17.82 -33.22 28.61
N LYS A 11 18.16 -34.52 28.57
CA LYS A 11 19.55 -34.96 28.34
C LYS A 11 20.08 -34.44 27.01
N TRP A 12 19.29 -34.58 25.91
CA TRP A 12 19.72 -34.16 24.59
C TRP A 12 19.67 -32.64 24.43
N GLN A 13 18.71 -31.97 24.99
CA GLN A 13 18.64 -30.50 24.99
C GLN A 13 19.87 -29.90 25.68
N THR A 14 20.25 -30.42 26.86
CA THR A 14 21.49 -30.01 27.55
C THR A 14 22.72 -30.28 26.69
N TYR A 15 22.83 -31.47 26.11
CA TYR A 15 23.94 -31.82 25.24
C TYR A 15 24.09 -30.84 24.06
N TRP A 16 22.99 -30.52 23.38
CA TRP A 16 23.01 -29.60 22.25
C TRP A 16 23.42 -28.19 22.64
N GLU A 17 23.02 -27.74 23.81
CA GLU A 17 23.37 -26.41 24.34
C GLU A 17 24.86 -26.33 24.71
N GLU A 18 25.35 -27.30 25.45
CA GLU A 18 26.76 -27.35 25.86
C GLU A 18 27.73 -27.49 24.70
N HIS A 19 27.36 -28.29 23.69
CA HIS A 19 28.21 -28.54 22.52
C HIS A 19 27.94 -27.61 21.36
N LYS A 20 26.99 -26.68 21.51
CA LYS A 20 26.54 -25.77 20.42
C LYS A 20 26.28 -26.51 19.10
N THR A 21 25.60 -27.66 19.19
CA THR A 21 25.45 -28.63 18.09
C THR A 21 24.89 -28.02 16.80
N PHE A 22 24.07 -26.97 16.91
CA PHE A 22 23.40 -26.33 15.78
C PHE A 22 24.03 -25.01 15.35
N LYS A 23 25.21 -24.69 15.90
CA LYS A 23 25.92 -23.48 15.55
C LYS A 23 26.29 -23.43 14.07
N THR A 24 26.06 -22.28 13.44
CA THR A 24 26.48 -22.00 12.08
C THR A 24 27.93 -21.55 12.08
N GLU A 25 28.78 -22.29 11.38
CA GLU A 25 30.19 -21.95 11.28
C GLU A 25 30.44 -20.89 10.19
N ASN A 26 31.47 -20.07 10.39
CA ASN A 26 31.95 -19.15 9.36
C ASN A 26 32.87 -19.86 8.35
N ASP A 27 32.51 -21.10 8.01
CA ASP A 27 33.21 -21.94 7.06
C ASP A 27 32.54 -21.87 5.68
N PHE A 28 33.23 -21.28 4.72
CA PHE A 28 32.77 -21.13 3.35
C PHE A 28 33.14 -22.29 2.44
N SER A 29 33.83 -23.33 2.94
CA SER A 29 34.15 -24.55 2.18
C SER A 29 32.93 -25.45 2.00
N LYS A 30 31.93 -25.37 2.91
CA LYS A 30 30.68 -26.12 2.84
C LYS A 30 29.62 -25.37 2.07
N PRO A 31 28.73 -26.06 1.32
CA PRO A 31 27.59 -25.42 0.69
C PRO A 31 26.68 -24.79 1.77
N LYS A 32 26.27 -23.56 1.55
CA LYS A 32 25.42 -22.82 2.48
C LYS A 32 23.96 -23.21 2.31
N TYR A 33 23.22 -23.20 3.40
CA TYR A 33 21.78 -23.26 3.39
C TYR A 33 21.21 -22.33 4.45
N TYR A 34 20.34 -21.43 4.04
CA TYR A 34 19.68 -20.49 4.93
C TYR A 34 18.21 -20.84 5.01
N ILE A 35 17.70 -21.03 6.19
CA ILE A 35 16.29 -21.32 6.44
C ILE A 35 15.75 -20.36 7.48
N LEU A 36 14.65 -19.70 7.16
CA LEU A 36 14.01 -18.67 7.95
C LEU A 36 12.66 -19.11 8.43
N ASP A 37 12.40 -18.85 9.70
CA ASP A 37 11.06 -18.79 10.25
C ASP A 37 10.57 -17.36 10.38
N MET A 38 9.26 -17.18 10.41
CA MET A 38 8.68 -15.96 10.93
C MET A 38 8.88 -15.96 12.44
N PHE A 39 9.82 -15.15 12.92
CA PHE A 39 10.13 -15.06 14.35
C PHE A 39 8.95 -14.45 15.12
N PRO A 40 8.70 -14.90 16.38
CA PRO A 40 7.46 -14.58 17.06
C PRO A 40 7.45 -13.15 17.58
N TYR A 41 6.23 -12.64 17.68
CA TYR A 41 5.91 -11.40 18.38
C TYR A 41 5.67 -11.71 19.88
N PRO A 42 6.55 -11.32 20.82
CA PRO A 42 6.47 -11.72 22.23
C PRO A 42 5.43 -10.89 23.00
N SER A 43 4.21 -10.77 22.44
CA SER A 43 3.11 -9.95 23.00
C SER A 43 2.29 -10.67 24.07
N GLY A 44 2.41 -11.99 24.16
CA GLY A 44 1.65 -12.83 25.07
C GLY A 44 2.53 -13.58 26.09
N ALA A 45 1.87 -14.35 26.94
CA ALA A 45 2.55 -15.11 27.99
C ALA A 45 3.31 -16.35 27.48
N GLY A 46 3.23 -16.67 26.18
CA GLY A 46 3.91 -17.82 25.59
C GLY A 46 3.42 -18.15 24.19
N LEU A 47 4.00 -19.20 23.59
CA LEU A 47 3.66 -19.70 22.27
C LEU A 47 2.22 -20.23 22.23
N HIS A 48 1.55 -20.04 21.11
CA HIS A 48 0.32 -20.78 20.74
C HIS A 48 0.65 -21.90 19.74
N VAL A 49 -0.28 -22.81 19.51
CA VAL A 49 -0.07 -24.01 18.68
C VAL A 49 0.35 -23.74 17.25
N GLY A 50 0.01 -22.58 16.69
CA GLY A 50 0.43 -22.19 15.34
C GLY A 50 1.94 -21.91 15.20
N HIS A 51 2.63 -21.53 16.25
CA HIS A 51 4.10 -21.34 16.19
C HIS A 51 4.86 -22.63 15.90
N PRO A 52 4.64 -23.75 16.64
CA PRO A 52 5.35 -25.00 16.38
C PRO A 52 5.08 -25.59 14.98
N GLU A 53 3.96 -25.27 14.34
CA GLU A 53 3.62 -25.78 13.01
C GLU A 53 4.70 -25.39 11.98
N GLY A 54 4.96 -24.08 11.82
CA GLY A 54 6.01 -23.58 10.92
C GLY A 54 7.41 -24.00 11.36
N TYR A 55 7.69 -23.85 12.66
CA TYR A 55 9.01 -24.14 13.23
C TYR A 55 9.42 -25.61 13.11
N THR A 56 8.47 -26.53 13.19
CA THR A 56 8.73 -27.96 12.97
C THR A 56 9.09 -28.24 11.52
N ALA A 57 8.41 -27.61 10.56
CA ALA A 57 8.67 -27.82 9.14
C ALA A 57 10.08 -27.36 8.76
N THR A 58 10.49 -26.17 9.22
CA THR A 58 11.83 -25.63 8.96
C THR A 58 12.91 -26.39 9.71
N ASP A 59 12.62 -26.88 10.90
CA ASP A 59 13.54 -27.72 11.67
C ASP A 59 13.84 -29.06 10.96
N ILE A 60 12.83 -29.72 10.40
CA ILE A 60 12.99 -30.94 9.62
C ILE A 60 13.96 -30.70 8.44
N ILE A 61 13.75 -29.63 7.69
CA ILE A 61 14.61 -29.27 6.56
C ILE A 61 16.01 -28.92 7.03
N SER A 62 16.12 -28.16 8.12
CA SER A 62 17.39 -27.75 8.73
C SER A 62 18.24 -28.95 9.11
N ARG A 63 17.66 -29.93 9.82
CA ARG A 63 18.35 -31.18 10.18
C ARG A 63 18.73 -32.02 8.97
N TYR A 64 17.83 -32.16 8.00
CA TYR A 64 18.12 -32.88 6.76
C TYR A 64 19.31 -32.26 6.01
N LYS A 65 19.33 -30.94 5.88
CA LYS A 65 20.44 -30.25 5.18
C LYS A 65 21.76 -30.36 5.94
N ARG A 66 21.76 -30.30 7.28
CA ARG A 66 22.97 -30.58 8.07
C ARG A 66 23.49 -32.01 7.86
N MET A 67 22.58 -32.99 7.85
CA MET A 67 22.95 -34.41 7.54
C MET A 67 23.52 -34.58 6.14
N LYS A 68 23.15 -33.71 5.19
CA LYS A 68 23.71 -33.66 3.81
C LYS A 68 25.03 -32.90 3.74
N GLY A 69 25.58 -32.40 4.84
CA GLY A 69 26.85 -31.70 4.88
C GLY A 69 26.80 -30.21 4.58
N PHE A 70 25.60 -29.61 4.55
CA PHE A 70 25.48 -28.16 4.41
C PHE A 70 25.85 -27.43 5.71
N ASN A 71 26.39 -26.22 5.56
CA ASN A 71 26.47 -25.26 6.66
C ASN A 71 25.13 -24.49 6.72
N VAL A 72 24.33 -24.82 7.73
CA VAL A 72 22.94 -24.35 7.82
C VAL A 72 22.83 -23.20 8.79
N LEU A 73 22.34 -22.05 8.32
CA LEU A 73 21.92 -20.93 9.16
C LEU A 73 20.42 -21.06 9.41
N HIS A 74 20.06 -21.36 10.67
CA HIS A 74 18.69 -21.43 11.18
C HIS A 74 18.57 -20.54 12.43
N PRO A 75 18.39 -19.22 12.24
CA PRO A 75 18.33 -18.25 13.34
C PRO A 75 16.95 -18.18 13.97
N MET A 76 16.87 -17.63 15.17
CA MET A 76 15.67 -17.22 15.86
C MET A 76 15.81 -15.80 16.40
N GLY A 77 14.69 -15.14 16.68
CA GLY A 77 14.69 -13.80 17.22
C GLY A 77 13.31 -13.36 17.70
N TRP A 78 13.20 -12.08 18.06
CA TRP A 78 12.02 -11.50 18.68
C TRP A 78 11.66 -10.21 17.96
N ASP A 79 10.44 -10.16 17.40
CA ASP A 79 9.81 -8.92 16.94
C ASP A 79 9.19 -8.24 18.16
N ALA A 80 9.98 -7.44 18.85
CA ALA A 80 9.73 -7.12 20.25
C ALA A 80 9.26 -5.68 20.50
N PHE A 81 9.25 -4.81 19.49
CA PHE A 81 8.58 -3.52 19.53
C PHE A 81 7.08 -3.66 19.27
N GLY A 82 6.30 -2.65 19.62
CA GLY A 82 4.91 -2.51 19.17
C GLY A 82 3.87 -2.29 20.27
N LEU A 83 2.65 -2.08 19.82
CA LEU A 83 1.50 -1.64 20.62
C LEU A 83 1.11 -2.55 21.80
N PRO A 84 1.12 -3.88 21.70
CA PRO A 84 0.67 -4.71 22.83
C PRO A 84 1.53 -4.57 24.08
N ALA A 85 2.86 -4.46 23.93
CA ALA A 85 3.75 -4.24 25.07
C ALA A 85 3.56 -2.86 25.69
N GLU A 86 3.31 -1.84 24.86
CA GLU A 86 2.99 -0.49 25.30
C GLU A 86 1.65 -0.41 26.02
N GLN A 87 0.60 -1.02 25.49
CA GLN A 87 -0.70 -1.08 26.16
C GLN A 87 -0.65 -1.78 27.52
N TYR A 88 0.13 -2.86 27.62
CA TYR A 88 0.36 -3.52 28.90
C TYR A 88 1.10 -2.60 29.87
N ALA A 89 2.07 -1.83 29.39
CA ALA A 89 2.79 -0.85 30.20
C ALA A 89 1.85 0.25 30.75
N ILE A 90 0.95 0.77 29.89
CA ILE A 90 -0.06 1.76 30.28
C ILE A 90 -0.99 1.20 31.35
N GLN A 91 -1.45 -0.04 31.20
CA GLN A 91 -2.39 -0.69 32.13
C GLN A 91 -1.77 -1.03 33.49
N THR A 92 -0.49 -1.40 33.51
CA THR A 92 0.16 -1.97 34.70
C THR A 92 1.19 -1.04 35.34
N GLY A 93 1.58 0.04 34.67
CA GLY A 93 2.69 0.90 35.09
C GLY A 93 4.07 0.22 34.97
N THR A 94 4.14 -0.94 34.27
CA THR A 94 5.40 -1.69 34.11
C THR A 94 6.08 -1.27 32.81
N HIS A 95 7.37 -0.87 32.89
CA HIS A 95 8.11 -0.47 31.69
C HIS A 95 8.08 -1.56 30.60
N PRO A 96 7.77 -1.22 29.33
CA PRO A 96 7.58 -2.22 28.27
C PRO A 96 8.82 -3.10 28.04
N ALA A 97 10.02 -2.58 28.21
CA ALA A 97 11.27 -3.37 28.12
C ALA A 97 11.31 -4.54 29.13
N ILE A 98 10.76 -4.37 30.35
CA ILE A 98 10.75 -5.40 31.37
C ILE A 98 9.82 -6.54 30.96
N THR A 99 8.61 -6.20 30.53
CA THR A 99 7.61 -7.17 30.06
C THR A 99 8.09 -7.90 28.81
N THR A 100 8.62 -7.18 27.85
CA THR A 100 9.18 -7.75 26.60
C THR A 100 10.30 -8.74 26.90
N ARG A 101 11.26 -8.39 27.78
CA ARG A 101 12.35 -9.30 28.18
C ARG A 101 11.79 -10.58 28.80
N LYS A 102 10.87 -10.46 29.76
CA LYS A 102 10.24 -11.60 30.42
C LYS A 102 9.53 -12.52 29.42
N ASN A 103 8.82 -11.95 28.46
CA ASN A 103 8.15 -12.71 27.43
C ASN A 103 9.15 -13.41 26.51
N CYS A 104 10.18 -12.71 26.02
CA CYS A 104 11.24 -13.33 25.21
C CYS A 104 11.90 -14.51 25.94
N ASP A 105 12.20 -14.36 27.24
CA ASP A 105 12.80 -15.44 28.04
C ASP A 105 11.86 -16.66 28.13
N ASN A 106 10.56 -16.44 28.30
CA ASN A 106 9.58 -17.53 28.32
C ASN A 106 9.43 -18.21 26.95
N PHE A 107 9.33 -17.43 25.87
CA PHE A 107 9.26 -17.96 24.51
C PHE A 107 10.52 -18.78 24.18
N ARG A 108 11.71 -18.26 24.50
CA ARG A 108 12.99 -18.98 24.33
C ARG A 108 12.99 -20.32 25.06
N ARG A 109 12.54 -20.32 26.32
CA ARG A 109 12.42 -21.55 27.11
C ARG A 109 11.48 -22.55 26.45
N GLN A 110 10.31 -22.09 25.98
CA GLN A 110 9.32 -22.97 25.32
C GLN A 110 9.85 -23.54 24.00
N ILE A 111 10.50 -22.71 23.15
CA ILE A 111 11.10 -23.17 21.89
C ILE A 111 12.21 -24.19 22.15
N LYS A 112 13.08 -23.94 23.14
CA LYS A 112 14.11 -24.90 23.54
C LYS A 112 13.52 -26.23 24.02
N THR A 113 12.39 -26.19 24.73
CA THR A 113 11.70 -27.40 25.20
C THR A 113 11.16 -28.25 24.04
N LEU A 114 10.82 -27.64 22.90
CA LEU A 114 10.44 -28.37 21.67
C LEU A 114 11.64 -29.05 21.00
N GLY A 115 12.87 -28.75 21.42
CA GLY A 115 14.10 -29.36 20.91
C GLY A 115 14.45 -28.99 19.49
N LEU A 116 14.05 -27.81 19.02
CA LEU A 116 14.30 -27.32 17.65
C LEU A 116 15.77 -26.91 17.46
N SER A 117 16.28 -27.05 16.24
CA SER A 117 17.70 -26.92 15.91
C SER A 117 18.10 -25.49 15.52
N TYR A 118 17.70 -24.49 16.32
CA TYR A 118 18.10 -23.11 16.13
C TYR A 118 19.54 -22.84 16.56
N ASP A 119 20.21 -21.91 15.87
CA ASP A 119 21.48 -21.34 16.29
C ASP A 119 21.26 -20.16 17.25
N TRP A 120 21.23 -20.46 18.53
CA TRP A 120 20.99 -19.48 19.60
C TRP A 120 22.12 -18.45 19.77
N ASP A 121 23.33 -18.71 19.23
CA ASP A 121 24.40 -17.71 19.20
C ASP A 121 24.08 -16.56 18.20
N ARG A 122 23.10 -16.77 17.32
CA ARG A 122 22.61 -15.78 16.35
C ARG A 122 21.20 -15.30 16.67
N GLU A 123 20.79 -15.40 17.92
CA GLU A 123 19.54 -14.81 18.40
C GLU A 123 19.56 -13.29 18.22
N ILE A 124 18.48 -12.72 17.72
CA ILE A 124 18.30 -11.28 17.57
C ILE A 124 17.07 -10.79 18.34
N ASN A 125 17.10 -9.52 18.74
CA ASN A 125 15.96 -8.83 19.33
C ASN A 125 15.86 -7.44 18.71
N THR A 126 14.73 -7.12 18.11
CA THR A 126 14.52 -5.84 17.43
C THR A 126 14.58 -4.64 18.38
N THR A 127 14.40 -4.84 19.69
CA THR A 127 14.55 -3.79 20.72
C THR A 127 15.98 -3.61 21.23
N ASP A 128 16.94 -4.42 20.76
CA ASP A 128 18.35 -4.22 21.12
C ASP A 128 18.92 -3.01 20.34
N PRO A 129 19.46 -1.99 21.03
CA PRO A 129 20.12 -0.85 20.39
C PRO A 129 21.19 -1.25 19.37
N LYS A 130 21.90 -2.35 19.59
CA LYS A 130 22.88 -2.87 18.64
C LYS A 130 22.25 -3.38 17.35
N TYR A 131 21.00 -3.83 17.42
CA TYR A 131 20.23 -4.27 16.26
C TYR A 131 19.56 -3.08 15.55
N PHE A 132 18.73 -2.30 16.24
CA PHE A 132 17.99 -1.21 15.60
C PHE A 132 18.86 -0.04 15.12
N LYS A 133 20.11 0.07 15.60
CA LYS A 133 21.11 0.92 14.96
C LYS A 133 21.16 0.75 13.45
N TRP A 134 21.02 -0.48 12.96
CA TRP A 134 21.08 -0.77 11.53
C TRP A 134 19.79 -0.38 10.82
N THR A 135 18.63 -0.50 11.46
CA THR A 135 17.35 0.02 10.94
C THR A 135 17.44 1.54 10.79
N GLN A 136 17.94 2.23 11.79
CA GLN A 136 18.17 3.68 11.75
C GLN A 136 19.15 4.06 10.62
N TRP A 137 20.24 3.32 10.47
CA TRP A 137 21.19 3.55 9.39
C TRP A 137 20.56 3.34 8.00
N ILE A 138 19.71 2.32 7.83
CA ILE A 138 18.95 2.12 6.58
C ILE A 138 18.04 3.31 6.31
N PHE A 139 17.34 3.80 7.34
CA PHE A 139 16.50 4.99 7.21
C PHE A 139 17.32 6.21 6.74
N THR A 140 18.50 6.47 7.32
CA THR A 140 19.35 7.60 6.88
C THR A 140 19.77 7.44 5.41
N LYS A 141 20.03 6.21 4.96
CA LYS A 141 20.33 5.95 3.53
C LYS A 141 19.13 6.22 2.63
N LEU A 142 17.92 5.84 3.04
CA LEU A 142 16.69 6.14 2.28
C LEU A 142 16.43 7.66 2.22
N TYR A 143 16.64 8.38 3.33
CA TYR A 143 16.47 9.83 3.38
C TYR A 143 17.50 10.57 2.51
N THR A 144 18.73 10.07 2.41
CA THR A 144 19.79 10.65 1.58
C THR A 144 19.82 10.13 0.14
N THR A 145 18.76 9.44 -0.31
CA THR A 145 18.66 8.83 -1.64
C THR A 145 17.45 9.36 -2.41
N TRP A 146 17.63 9.54 -3.73
CA TRP A 146 16.55 9.71 -4.69
C TRP A 146 16.55 8.56 -5.71
N PHE A 147 15.41 8.32 -6.35
CA PHE A 147 15.29 7.28 -7.37
C PHE A 147 15.54 7.85 -8.77
N ASP A 148 16.60 7.36 -9.42
CA ASP A 148 16.91 7.67 -10.81
C ASP A 148 16.15 6.71 -11.73
N ALA A 149 15.10 7.21 -12.38
CA ALA A 149 14.22 6.40 -13.23
C ALA A 149 14.92 5.91 -14.51
N GLU A 150 15.91 6.66 -15.03
CA GLU A 150 16.66 6.25 -16.23
C GLU A 150 17.59 5.06 -15.92
N LEU A 151 18.21 5.07 -14.75
CA LEU A 151 19.08 4.00 -14.28
C LEU A 151 18.35 2.89 -13.51
N GLY A 152 17.08 3.09 -13.16
CA GLY A 152 16.27 2.16 -12.37
C GLY A 152 16.83 1.87 -10.97
N LYS A 153 17.51 2.84 -10.33
CA LYS A 153 18.16 2.65 -9.03
C LYS A 153 18.19 3.91 -8.17
N GLY A 154 18.37 3.71 -6.86
CA GLY A 154 18.64 4.81 -5.92
C GLY A 154 20.04 5.41 -6.14
N ARG A 155 20.13 6.74 -6.02
CA ARG A 155 21.37 7.51 -6.07
C ARG A 155 21.46 8.51 -4.92
N PRO A 156 22.67 8.94 -4.51
CA PRO A 156 22.84 9.95 -3.48
C PRO A 156 22.07 11.23 -3.81
N ILE A 157 21.37 11.80 -2.83
CA ILE A 157 20.57 13.02 -3.02
C ILE A 157 21.42 14.23 -3.47
N SER A 158 22.71 14.24 -3.15
CA SER A 158 23.68 15.23 -3.60
C SER A 158 23.91 15.23 -5.12
N GLU A 159 23.55 14.14 -5.79
CA GLU A 159 23.67 13.97 -7.24
C GLU A 159 22.34 14.26 -7.97
N LEU A 160 21.30 14.68 -7.25
CA LEU A 160 20.00 15.00 -7.85
C LEU A 160 20.12 16.21 -8.79
N PRO A 161 19.76 16.06 -10.09
CA PRO A 161 19.71 17.19 -11.00
C PRO A 161 18.60 18.16 -10.60
N ILE A 162 18.92 19.41 -10.36
CA ILE A 162 17.95 20.45 -10.03
C ILE A 162 17.69 21.29 -11.28
N PRO A 163 16.43 21.35 -11.78
CA PRO A 163 16.07 22.15 -12.94
C PRO A 163 16.39 23.64 -12.75
N GLU A 164 16.86 24.31 -13.80
CA GLU A 164 17.19 25.76 -13.74
C GLU A 164 15.97 26.61 -13.35
N ALA A 165 14.76 26.21 -13.76
CA ALA A 165 13.52 26.87 -13.35
C ALA A 165 13.36 26.86 -11.81
N VAL A 166 13.62 25.73 -11.16
CA VAL A 166 13.53 25.60 -9.69
C VAL A 166 14.62 26.44 -9.00
N LYS A 167 15.83 26.47 -9.55
CA LYS A 167 16.91 27.33 -9.03
C LYS A 167 16.57 28.81 -9.11
N ALA A 168 15.86 29.20 -10.18
CA ALA A 168 15.44 30.59 -10.38
C ALA A 168 14.38 31.05 -9.36
N GLU A 169 13.63 30.13 -8.77
CA GLU A 169 12.63 30.41 -7.73
C GLU A 169 13.26 30.61 -6.33
N GLY A 170 14.53 30.25 -6.17
CA GLY A 170 15.31 30.48 -4.94
C GLY A 170 15.51 29.25 -4.06
N GLU A 171 16.20 29.44 -2.93
CA GLU A 171 16.63 28.34 -2.05
C GLU A 171 15.48 27.51 -1.47
N VAL A 172 14.35 28.14 -1.15
CA VAL A 172 13.18 27.45 -0.59
C VAL A 172 12.61 26.45 -1.61
N ALA A 173 12.45 26.86 -2.87
CA ALA A 173 11.97 26.00 -3.93
C ALA A 173 12.93 24.83 -4.19
N VAL A 174 14.24 25.07 -4.11
CA VAL A 174 15.26 24.02 -4.24
C VAL A 174 15.15 23.00 -3.10
N LYS A 175 15.02 23.46 -1.84
CA LYS A 175 14.84 22.56 -0.67
C LYS A 175 13.58 21.72 -0.80
N GLU A 176 12.48 22.33 -1.22
CA GLU A 176 11.21 21.64 -1.43
C GLU A 176 11.31 20.59 -2.56
N TYR A 177 11.91 20.96 -3.69
CA TYR A 177 12.17 20.03 -4.79
C TYR A 177 13.00 18.82 -4.34
N ILE A 178 14.07 19.03 -3.57
CA ILE A 178 14.90 17.96 -3.01
C ILE A 178 14.05 17.06 -2.09
N SER A 179 13.26 17.64 -1.20
CA SER A 179 12.38 16.91 -0.29
C SER A 179 11.39 16.01 -1.04
N GLN A 180 10.80 16.53 -2.13
CA GLN A 180 9.87 15.76 -2.98
C GLN A 180 10.53 14.60 -3.74
N LYS A 181 11.86 14.55 -3.83
CA LYS A 181 12.60 13.48 -4.54
C LYS A 181 13.21 12.43 -3.62
N ARG A 182 13.31 12.69 -2.31
CA ARG A 182 13.85 11.73 -1.34
C ARG A 182 13.00 10.45 -1.29
N LEU A 183 13.64 9.29 -1.11
CA LEU A 183 12.92 8.02 -0.93
C LEU A 183 12.20 7.95 0.41
N ALA A 184 12.77 8.48 1.48
CA ALA A 184 12.08 8.73 2.74
C ALA A 184 11.75 10.22 2.87
N TYR A 185 10.52 10.57 3.20
CA TYR A 185 10.07 11.95 3.30
C TYR A 185 9.05 12.15 4.42
N TYR A 186 8.94 13.36 4.93
CA TYR A 186 8.04 13.73 6.01
C TYR A 186 7.02 14.72 5.50
N ASP A 187 5.75 14.31 5.46
CA ASP A 187 4.68 15.12 4.87
C ASP A 187 3.33 14.83 5.53
N ASN A 188 2.35 15.68 5.25
CA ASN A 188 0.99 15.48 5.68
C ASN A 188 0.38 14.26 4.98
N ALA A 189 -0.07 13.31 5.78
CA ALA A 189 -0.80 12.14 5.31
C ALA A 189 -2.16 12.07 5.98
N GLN A 190 -3.18 11.71 5.21
CA GLN A 190 -4.47 11.38 5.75
C GLN A 190 -4.42 9.95 6.31
N VAL A 191 -4.51 9.84 7.63
CA VAL A 191 -4.36 8.57 8.34
C VAL A 191 -5.64 8.21 9.08
N TRP A 192 -5.82 6.91 9.35
CA TRP A 192 -6.80 6.47 10.32
C TRP A 192 -6.27 6.70 11.74
N TRP A 193 -7.05 7.38 12.54
CA TRP A 193 -6.71 7.72 13.91
C TRP A 193 -7.68 7.06 14.89
N CYS A 194 -7.15 6.26 15.82
CA CYS A 194 -7.93 5.72 16.91
C CYS A 194 -7.87 6.68 18.13
N PRO A 195 -8.96 7.35 18.48
CA PRO A 195 -8.95 8.29 19.61
C PRO A 195 -8.77 7.61 20.98
N ASN A 196 -9.16 6.34 21.09
CA ASN A 196 -8.99 5.56 22.31
C ASN A 196 -7.53 5.10 22.51
N CYS A 197 -6.90 4.56 21.47
CA CYS A 197 -5.50 4.12 21.53
C CYS A 197 -4.53 5.29 21.29
N LYS A 198 -5.02 6.45 20.88
CA LYS A 198 -4.24 7.65 20.53
C LYS A 198 -3.08 7.33 19.57
N THR A 199 -3.37 6.56 18.52
CA THR A 199 -2.38 6.10 17.54
C THR A 199 -2.96 6.04 16.14
N VAL A 200 -2.07 6.10 15.15
CA VAL A 200 -2.39 5.83 13.75
C VAL A 200 -2.60 4.33 13.55
N CYS A 201 -3.67 3.97 12.83
CA CYS A 201 -4.01 2.61 12.45
C CYS A 201 -3.66 2.38 10.97
N ALA A 202 -3.21 1.18 10.63
CA ALA A 202 -3.14 0.73 9.24
C ALA A 202 -4.55 0.51 8.68
N ASN A 203 -4.69 0.47 7.34
CA ASN A 203 -6.00 0.21 6.72
C ASN A 203 -6.57 -1.15 7.13
N GLU A 204 -5.70 -2.14 7.30
CA GLU A 204 -6.02 -3.51 7.69
C GLU A 204 -6.48 -3.63 9.16
N GLU A 205 -6.16 -2.64 9.99
CA GLU A 205 -6.58 -2.57 11.40
C GLU A 205 -7.95 -1.89 11.58
N VAL A 206 -8.56 -1.40 10.48
CA VAL A 206 -9.89 -0.78 10.50
C VAL A 206 -10.91 -1.75 9.92
N LEU A 207 -11.84 -2.18 10.77
CA LEU A 207 -12.92 -3.09 10.39
C LEU A 207 -13.94 -2.41 9.47
N THR A 208 -14.79 -3.20 8.84
CA THR A 208 -15.83 -2.71 7.90
C THR A 208 -16.85 -1.76 8.54
N ASP A 209 -17.04 -1.85 9.84
CA ASP A 209 -17.90 -0.94 10.62
C ASP A 209 -17.20 0.36 11.04
N GLY A 210 -15.95 0.56 10.59
CA GLY A 210 -15.13 1.72 10.96
C GLY A 210 -14.52 1.66 12.36
N SER A 211 -14.54 0.50 13.02
CA SER A 211 -13.91 0.33 14.32
C SER A 211 -12.47 -0.18 14.21
N HIS A 212 -11.65 0.12 15.21
CA HIS A 212 -10.30 -0.40 15.35
C HIS A 212 -10.32 -1.86 15.81
N GLU A 213 -9.76 -2.77 15.04
CA GLU A 213 -9.73 -4.21 15.30
C GLU A 213 -9.33 -4.56 16.75
N LYS A 214 -8.35 -3.84 17.31
CA LYS A 214 -7.79 -4.17 18.63
C LYS A 214 -8.60 -3.67 19.82
N CYS A 215 -9.30 -2.54 19.69
CA CYS A 215 -9.99 -1.92 20.82
C CYS A 215 -11.49 -1.70 20.61
N GLY A 216 -12.02 -1.96 19.40
CA GLY A 216 -13.43 -1.83 19.07
C GLY A 216 -13.97 -0.39 19.01
N HIS A 217 -13.12 0.64 19.16
CA HIS A 217 -13.56 2.03 19.10
C HIS A 217 -13.58 2.54 17.66
N GLN A 218 -14.53 3.40 17.35
CA GLN A 218 -14.63 4.08 16.06
C GLN A 218 -13.37 4.90 15.79
N VAL A 219 -12.80 4.73 14.61
CA VAL A 219 -11.67 5.53 14.12
C VAL A 219 -12.15 6.67 13.23
N ASN A 220 -11.32 7.67 13.06
CA ASN A 220 -11.61 8.80 12.16
C ASN A 220 -10.40 9.11 11.27
N ARG A 221 -10.63 9.82 10.17
CA ARG A 221 -9.56 10.34 9.33
C ARG A 221 -8.97 11.59 9.96
N LYS A 222 -7.65 11.65 10.05
CA LYS A 222 -6.90 12.80 10.57
C LYS A 222 -5.72 13.10 9.66
N ASN A 223 -5.47 14.35 9.38
CA ASN A 223 -4.24 14.77 8.70
C ASN A 223 -3.14 14.94 9.74
N LEU A 224 -2.10 14.14 9.61
CA LEU A 224 -0.91 14.19 10.46
C LEU A 224 0.34 14.18 9.60
N LYS A 225 1.37 14.89 10.05
CA LYS A 225 2.70 14.76 9.47
C LYS A 225 3.26 13.38 9.79
N GLN A 226 3.70 12.66 8.78
CA GLN A 226 4.14 11.28 8.88
C GLN A 226 5.40 11.05 8.04
N TRP A 227 6.19 10.07 8.44
CA TRP A 227 7.25 9.52 7.60
C TRP A 227 6.67 8.51 6.63
N LEU A 228 6.98 8.71 5.34
CA LEU A 228 6.58 7.85 4.26
C LEU A 228 7.80 7.40 3.45
N LEU A 229 7.69 6.19 2.87
CA LEU A 229 8.70 5.64 1.96
C LEU A 229 8.11 5.46 0.56
N ARG A 230 8.80 5.96 -0.48
CA ARG A 230 8.37 5.90 -1.89
C ARG A 230 8.62 4.51 -2.50
N ILE A 231 8.07 3.47 -1.90
CA ILE A 231 8.23 2.08 -2.37
C ILE A 231 7.68 1.84 -3.79
N PRO A 232 6.66 2.59 -4.31
CA PRO A 232 6.20 2.42 -5.68
C PRO A 232 7.26 2.64 -6.75
N HIS A 233 8.32 3.39 -6.47
CA HIS A 233 9.44 3.53 -7.42
C HIS A 233 10.12 2.20 -7.78
N TYR A 234 10.01 1.20 -6.90
CA TYR A 234 10.56 -0.15 -7.09
C TYR A 234 9.51 -1.19 -7.50
N ALA A 235 8.25 -0.79 -7.71
CA ALA A 235 7.15 -1.71 -8.01
C ALA A 235 7.41 -2.58 -9.24
N GLN A 236 7.92 -1.99 -10.33
CA GLN A 236 8.25 -2.73 -11.55
C GLN A 236 9.35 -3.78 -11.30
N ARG A 237 10.41 -3.39 -10.59
CA ARG A 237 11.52 -4.30 -10.24
C ARG A 237 11.07 -5.43 -9.32
N LEU A 238 10.15 -5.15 -8.38
CA LEU A 238 9.56 -6.18 -7.52
C LEU A 238 8.77 -7.21 -8.33
N LEU A 239 8.00 -6.77 -9.35
CA LEU A 239 7.28 -7.68 -10.25
C LEU A 239 8.24 -8.57 -11.06
N GLU A 240 9.26 -7.97 -11.65
CA GLU A 240 10.27 -8.70 -12.44
C GLU A 240 11.02 -9.73 -11.59
N GLY A 241 11.36 -9.37 -10.35
CA GLY A 241 12.02 -10.28 -9.41
C GLY A 241 11.19 -11.51 -9.03
N LEU A 242 9.85 -11.46 -9.12
CA LEU A 242 9.01 -12.63 -8.85
C LEU A 242 9.19 -13.76 -9.87
N ASP A 243 9.54 -13.42 -11.11
CA ASP A 243 9.72 -14.41 -12.16
C ASP A 243 10.98 -15.26 -11.97
N GLU A 244 11.97 -14.76 -11.22
CA GLU A 244 13.22 -15.46 -10.89
C GLU A 244 13.08 -16.40 -9.68
N LEU A 245 11.96 -16.34 -8.94
CA LEU A 245 11.76 -17.09 -7.70
C LEU A 245 11.14 -18.47 -7.96
N ASP A 246 11.70 -19.48 -7.30
CA ASP A 246 11.10 -20.84 -7.23
C ASP A 246 10.06 -20.91 -6.10
N TRP A 247 8.99 -20.09 -6.25
CA TRP A 247 7.89 -20.00 -5.31
C TRP A 247 6.61 -20.61 -5.89
N PRO A 248 5.67 -21.08 -5.04
CA PRO A 248 4.35 -21.48 -5.50
C PRO A 248 3.65 -20.36 -6.27
N GLU A 249 3.03 -20.69 -7.42
CA GLU A 249 2.37 -19.70 -8.29
C GLU A 249 1.32 -18.88 -7.54
N GLY A 250 0.52 -19.50 -6.65
CA GLY A 250 -0.46 -18.76 -5.86
C GLY A 250 0.15 -17.66 -4.97
N VAL A 251 1.39 -17.85 -4.48
CA VAL A 251 2.11 -16.83 -3.72
C VAL A 251 2.58 -15.70 -4.63
N LYS A 252 3.11 -16.03 -5.82
CA LYS A 252 3.49 -15.04 -6.83
C LYS A 252 2.28 -14.22 -7.28
N ASP A 253 1.14 -14.87 -7.52
CA ASP A 253 -0.08 -14.20 -7.94
C ASP A 253 -0.63 -13.24 -6.86
N MET A 254 -0.60 -13.64 -5.58
CA MET A 254 -0.95 -12.74 -4.49
C MET A 254 -0.06 -11.49 -4.47
N GLN A 255 1.25 -11.65 -4.67
CA GLN A 255 2.19 -10.52 -4.70
C GLN A 255 2.00 -9.64 -5.94
N LYS A 256 1.80 -10.25 -7.12
CA LYS A 256 1.48 -9.52 -8.36
C LYS A 256 0.20 -8.69 -8.21
N ASN A 257 -0.83 -9.27 -7.61
CA ASN A 257 -2.10 -8.60 -7.34
C ASN A 257 -1.98 -7.47 -6.31
N TRP A 258 -1.14 -7.65 -5.29
CA TRP A 258 -0.85 -6.63 -4.29
C TRP A 258 -0.11 -5.44 -4.91
N ILE A 259 0.92 -5.68 -5.69
CA ILE A 259 1.65 -4.63 -6.44
C ILE A 259 0.72 -3.97 -7.45
N GLY A 260 -0.10 -4.76 -8.14
CA GLY A 260 -1.24 -4.33 -8.95
C GLY A 260 -0.84 -3.40 -10.08
N LYS A 261 0.09 -3.85 -10.95
CA LYS A 261 0.44 -3.12 -12.17
C LYS A 261 -0.76 -3.01 -13.10
N SER A 262 -1.05 -1.81 -13.56
CA SER A 262 -2.02 -1.55 -14.62
C SER A 262 -1.42 -0.65 -15.69
N THR A 263 -1.71 -0.97 -16.95
CA THR A 263 -1.28 -0.19 -18.12
C THR A 263 -2.51 0.47 -18.72
N GLY A 264 -2.42 1.74 -19.06
CA GLY A 264 -3.51 2.50 -19.60
C GLY A 264 -3.07 3.85 -20.11
N ALA A 265 -3.93 4.84 -19.98
CA ALA A 265 -3.65 6.22 -20.34
C ALA A 265 -4.21 7.20 -19.30
N GLU A 266 -3.50 8.30 -19.12
CA GLU A 266 -4.10 9.52 -18.57
C GLU A 266 -4.81 10.27 -19.68
N VAL A 267 -5.96 10.85 -19.35
CA VAL A 267 -6.78 11.63 -20.28
C VAL A 267 -7.27 12.90 -19.58
N ASP A 268 -7.09 14.04 -20.23
CA ASP A 268 -7.50 15.35 -19.72
C ASP A 268 -8.89 15.71 -20.27
N PHE A 269 -9.82 15.95 -19.37
CA PHE A 269 -11.17 16.44 -19.68
C PHE A 269 -11.27 17.92 -19.32
N THR A 270 -11.69 18.76 -20.26
CA THR A 270 -12.02 20.14 -19.94
C THR A 270 -13.34 20.22 -19.20
N LEU A 271 -13.41 21.12 -18.22
CA LEU A 271 -14.63 21.33 -17.43
C LEU A 271 -15.31 22.63 -17.85
N GLU A 272 -16.65 22.61 -17.92
CA GLU A 272 -17.42 23.80 -18.29
C GLU A 272 -17.29 24.87 -17.20
N GLY A 273 -16.74 26.04 -17.54
CA GLY A 273 -16.57 27.18 -16.62
C GLY A 273 -15.46 27.02 -15.57
N VAL A 274 -14.50 26.14 -15.81
CA VAL A 274 -13.28 25.97 -14.98
C VAL A 274 -12.08 25.97 -15.94
N GLU A 275 -11.02 26.68 -15.59
CA GLU A 275 -9.80 26.76 -16.42
C GLU A 275 -8.98 25.47 -16.38
N GLN A 276 -8.97 24.79 -15.20
CA GLN A 276 -8.24 23.54 -15.02
C GLN A 276 -8.95 22.39 -15.73
N THR A 277 -8.15 21.43 -16.16
CA THR A 277 -8.63 20.15 -16.69
C THR A 277 -8.76 19.12 -15.57
N LEU A 278 -9.75 18.22 -15.69
CA LEU A 278 -9.88 17.06 -14.83
C LEU A 278 -9.18 15.87 -15.51
N ARG A 279 -8.08 15.44 -14.94
CA ARG A 279 -7.30 14.30 -15.43
C ARG A 279 -7.84 13.00 -14.85
N VAL A 280 -8.08 12.02 -15.70
CA VAL A 280 -8.44 10.66 -15.32
C VAL A 280 -7.39 9.67 -15.79
N TYR A 281 -7.29 8.54 -15.07
CA TYR A 281 -6.55 7.38 -15.52
C TYR A 281 -7.53 6.26 -15.89
N THR A 282 -7.32 5.65 -17.05
CA THR A 282 -8.12 4.51 -17.49
C THR A 282 -7.25 3.42 -18.11
N THR A 283 -7.58 2.16 -17.84
CA THR A 283 -6.96 1.00 -18.50
C THR A 283 -7.58 0.74 -19.89
N ARG A 284 -8.70 1.40 -20.17
CA ARG A 284 -9.50 1.23 -21.39
C ARG A 284 -9.75 2.58 -22.10
N PRO A 285 -8.70 3.27 -22.58
CA PRO A 285 -8.88 4.53 -23.30
C PRO A 285 -9.70 4.36 -24.60
N ASP A 286 -9.72 3.16 -25.17
CA ASP A 286 -10.55 2.77 -26.30
C ASP A 286 -12.06 2.93 -26.02
N THR A 287 -12.48 2.92 -24.77
CA THR A 287 -13.89 3.05 -24.37
C THR A 287 -14.35 4.49 -24.15
N LEU A 288 -13.52 5.50 -24.42
CA LEU A 288 -13.88 6.93 -24.34
C LEU A 288 -15.18 7.28 -25.09
N PHE A 289 -15.46 6.61 -26.22
CA PHE A 289 -16.68 6.82 -27.00
C PHE A 289 -17.94 6.48 -26.20
N GLY A 290 -17.87 5.57 -25.26
CA GLY A 290 -18.98 5.13 -24.39
C GLY A 290 -19.01 5.82 -23.03
N ALA A 291 -18.11 6.76 -22.76
CA ALA A 291 -18.11 7.49 -21.51
C ALA A 291 -19.27 8.49 -21.44
N THR A 292 -20.20 8.29 -20.51
CA THR A 292 -21.44 9.07 -20.41
C THR A 292 -21.51 9.93 -19.15
N TYR A 293 -20.60 9.73 -18.18
CA TYR A 293 -20.45 10.58 -17.01
C TYR A 293 -19.04 10.44 -16.42
N MET A 294 -18.70 11.32 -15.51
CA MET A 294 -17.47 11.27 -14.74
C MET A 294 -17.77 11.18 -13.27
N VAL A 295 -16.88 10.53 -12.53
CA VAL A 295 -16.96 10.47 -11.06
C VAL A 295 -15.65 10.93 -10.46
N ILE A 296 -15.77 11.75 -9.43
CA ILE A 296 -14.67 12.33 -8.67
C ILE A 296 -14.75 11.86 -7.21
N SER A 297 -13.60 11.58 -6.63
CA SER A 297 -13.49 11.22 -5.21
C SER A 297 -13.96 12.38 -4.30
N PRO A 298 -14.65 12.07 -3.19
CA PRO A 298 -15.01 13.08 -2.19
C PRO A 298 -13.84 13.91 -1.65
N GLU A 299 -12.63 13.36 -1.67
CA GLU A 299 -11.40 13.98 -1.17
C GLU A 299 -10.60 14.72 -2.25
N HIS A 300 -11.10 14.80 -3.47
CA HIS A 300 -10.35 15.40 -4.58
C HIS A 300 -10.09 16.89 -4.36
N PRO A 301 -8.84 17.39 -4.59
CA PRO A 301 -8.48 18.79 -4.30
C PRO A 301 -9.29 19.81 -5.12
N MET A 302 -9.72 19.47 -6.34
CA MET A 302 -10.54 20.36 -7.19
C MET A 302 -12.02 20.42 -6.77
N MET A 303 -12.44 19.77 -5.69
CA MET A 303 -13.84 19.71 -5.29
C MET A 303 -14.48 21.10 -5.13
N SER A 304 -13.74 22.05 -4.53
CA SER A 304 -14.21 23.42 -4.32
C SER A 304 -14.42 24.22 -5.61
N GLU A 305 -13.74 23.84 -6.71
CA GLU A 305 -13.83 24.51 -8.01
C GLU A 305 -14.88 23.87 -8.92
N ILE A 306 -15.08 22.55 -8.77
CA ILE A 306 -16.01 21.77 -9.58
C ILE A 306 -17.45 21.95 -9.12
N VAL A 307 -17.71 22.01 -7.80
CA VAL A 307 -19.06 22.07 -7.25
C VAL A 307 -19.67 23.44 -7.47
N VAL A 308 -20.84 23.50 -8.15
CA VAL A 308 -21.57 24.75 -8.32
C VAL A 308 -22.30 25.14 -7.03
N ALA A 309 -22.56 26.45 -6.86
CA ALA A 309 -23.12 27.00 -5.62
C ALA A 309 -24.42 26.29 -5.16
N ASP A 310 -25.31 25.98 -6.09
CA ASP A 310 -26.61 25.35 -5.81
C ASP A 310 -26.47 23.88 -5.31
N GLN A 311 -25.36 23.21 -5.61
CA GLN A 311 -25.11 21.82 -5.19
C GLN A 311 -24.24 21.72 -3.94
N LYS A 312 -23.67 22.82 -3.49
CA LYS A 312 -22.65 22.84 -2.44
C LYS A 312 -23.11 22.16 -1.14
N THR A 313 -24.30 22.46 -0.68
CA THR A 313 -24.82 21.91 0.59
C THR A 313 -25.00 20.38 0.52
N GLU A 314 -25.52 19.86 -0.59
CA GLU A 314 -25.74 18.43 -0.77
C GLU A 314 -24.41 17.68 -0.90
N VAL A 315 -23.47 18.24 -1.68
CA VAL A 315 -22.13 17.66 -1.86
C VAL A 315 -21.36 17.65 -0.56
N GLU A 316 -21.34 18.74 0.23
CA GLU A 316 -20.67 18.78 1.54
C GLU A 316 -21.25 17.75 2.51
N LYS A 317 -22.57 17.59 2.55
CA LYS A 317 -23.23 16.56 3.34
C LYS A 317 -22.81 15.15 2.92
N TYR A 318 -22.72 14.91 1.60
CA TYR A 318 -22.28 13.64 1.05
C TYR A 318 -20.81 13.35 1.38
N ILE A 319 -19.91 14.32 1.19
CA ILE A 319 -18.48 14.22 1.53
C ILE A 319 -18.30 13.83 3.00
N LYS A 320 -19.05 14.49 3.91
CA LYS A 320 -19.02 14.18 5.33
C LYS A 320 -19.50 12.75 5.63
N ALA A 321 -20.53 12.27 4.95
CA ALA A 321 -20.98 10.89 5.11
C ALA A 321 -19.97 9.88 4.55
N ALA A 322 -19.36 10.16 3.41
CA ALA A 322 -18.33 9.31 2.79
C ALA A 322 -17.06 9.22 3.63
N SER A 323 -16.66 10.31 4.32
CA SER A 323 -15.46 10.35 5.18
C SER A 323 -15.52 9.41 6.39
N LEU A 324 -16.72 8.94 6.76
CA LEU A 324 -16.91 7.99 7.85
C LEU A 324 -16.81 6.52 7.40
N LYS A 325 -16.75 6.27 6.10
CA LYS A 325 -16.66 4.91 5.53
C LYS A 325 -15.20 4.48 5.34
N SER A 326 -14.91 3.20 5.58
CA SER A 326 -13.60 2.63 5.24
C SER A 326 -13.39 2.51 3.73
N ASP A 327 -12.14 2.42 3.27
CA ASP A 327 -11.86 2.18 1.84
C ASP A 327 -12.44 0.84 1.37
N LEU A 328 -12.47 -0.17 2.25
CA LEU A 328 -13.08 -1.47 1.98
C LEU A 328 -14.59 -1.34 1.78
N ASP A 329 -15.28 -0.63 2.68
CA ASP A 329 -16.71 -0.33 2.57
C ASP A 329 -17.07 0.40 1.27
N ARG A 330 -16.21 1.32 0.85
CA ARG A 330 -16.41 2.14 -0.36
C ARG A 330 -16.23 1.34 -1.64
N THR A 331 -15.39 0.31 -1.62
CA THR A 331 -15.06 -0.51 -2.81
C THR A 331 -15.86 -1.81 -2.89
N GLU A 332 -16.70 -2.14 -1.91
CA GLU A 332 -17.50 -3.35 -1.92
C GLU A 332 -18.55 -3.35 -3.04
N LEU A 333 -18.50 -4.38 -3.90
CA LEU A 333 -19.29 -4.46 -5.13
C LEU A 333 -20.80 -4.59 -4.89
N ASN A 334 -21.22 -5.15 -3.76
CA ASN A 334 -22.62 -5.49 -3.48
C ASN A 334 -23.42 -4.39 -2.76
N LYS A 335 -22.86 -3.20 -2.59
CA LYS A 335 -23.58 -2.09 -1.92
C LYS A 335 -24.30 -1.19 -2.91
N ASP A 336 -25.39 -0.60 -2.43
CA ASP A 336 -26.13 0.43 -3.16
C ASP A 336 -25.20 1.56 -3.60
N LYS A 337 -25.16 1.85 -4.90
CA LYS A 337 -24.37 2.98 -5.42
C LYS A 337 -24.96 4.29 -4.95
N THR A 338 -24.11 5.15 -4.40
CA THR A 338 -24.47 6.49 -3.92
C THR A 338 -23.61 7.54 -4.58
N GLY A 339 -24.16 8.72 -4.78
CA GLY A 339 -23.44 9.85 -5.36
C GLY A 339 -24.32 11.09 -5.43
N VAL A 340 -23.68 12.24 -5.66
CA VAL A 340 -24.35 13.53 -5.81
C VAL A 340 -23.81 14.21 -7.07
N PHE A 341 -24.69 14.77 -7.89
CA PHE A 341 -24.31 15.57 -9.05
C PHE A 341 -23.69 16.89 -8.59
N THR A 342 -22.52 17.23 -9.13
CA THR A 342 -21.81 18.46 -8.77
C THR A 342 -22.38 19.73 -9.38
N GLY A 343 -23.33 19.59 -10.31
CA GLY A 343 -23.84 20.69 -11.14
C GLY A 343 -22.93 21.04 -12.33
N ARG A 344 -21.79 20.37 -12.46
CA ARG A 344 -20.76 20.65 -13.49
C ARG A 344 -20.77 19.58 -14.58
N TYR A 345 -20.38 19.97 -15.78
CA TYR A 345 -20.20 19.08 -16.91
C TYR A 345 -18.74 19.08 -17.36
N ALA A 346 -18.26 17.94 -17.81
CA ALA A 346 -17.01 17.78 -18.53
C ALA A 346 -17.27 17.59 -20.02
N ILE A 347 -16.29 17.94 -20.84
CA ILE A 347 -16.33 17.71 -22.29
C ILE A 347 -15.51 16.46 -22.59
N ASN A 348 -16.16 15.45 -23.16
CA ASN A 348 -15.48 14.25 -23.62
C ASN A 348 -14.58 14.60 -24.81
N PRO A 349 -13.25 14.45 -24.71
CA PRO A 349 -12.34 14.94 -25.74
C PRO A 349 -12.46 14.21 -27.07
N ILE A 350 -12.98 12.97 -27.07
CA ILE A 350 -13.04 12.16 -28.31
C ILE A 350 -14.23 12.49 -29.20
N ASN A 351 -15.33 13.01 -28.65
CA ASN A 351 -16.57 13.28 -29.39
C ASN A 351 -17.26 14.60 -29.05
N GLY A 352 -16.66 15.44 -28.21
CA GLY A 352 -17.18 16.76 -27.82
C GLY A 352 -18.45 16.75 -26.96
N THR A 353 -18.94 15.57 -26.55
CA THR A 353 -20.17 15.49 -25.76
C THR A 353 -19.99 16.02 -24.36
N LYS A 354 -21.00 16.72 -23.83
CA LYS A 354 -21.07 17.13 -22.44
C LYS A 354 -21.55 15.96 -21.58
N ILE A 355 -20.74 15.60 -20.59
CA ILE A 355 -21.04 14.53 -19.64
C ILE A 355 -21.04 15.06 -18.21
N PRO A 356 -22.02 14.69 -17.36
CA PRO A 356 -22.12 15.20 -15.99
C PRO A 356 -21.00 14.67 -15.09
N VAL A 357 -20.54 15.52 -14.16
CA VAL A 357 -19.54 15.17 -13.16
C VAL A 357 -20.23 14.92 -11.81
N TRP A 358 -20.06 13.73 -11.29
CA TRP A 358 -20.62 13.27 -10.01
C TRP A 358 -19.54 13.12 -8.96
N VAL A 359 -19.87 13.35 -7.69
CA VAL A 359 -19.07 12.90 -6.57
C VAL A 359 -19.63 11.59 -6.04
N ALA A 360 -18.79 10.55 -5.91
CA ALA A 360 -19.22 9.27 -5.39
C ALA A 360 -18.10 8.60 -4.58
N ASP A 361 -18.48 7.87 -3.56
CA ASP A 361 -17.57 7.29 -2.58
C ASP A 361 -16.81 6.04 -3.07
N TYR A 362 -17.25 5.40 -4.14
CA TYR A 362 -16.55 4.26 -4.72
C TYR A 362 -15.28 4.63 -5.51
N VAL A 363 -15.02 5.93 -5.74
CA VAL A 363 -13.76 6.43 -6.30
C VAL A 363 -12.85 6.85 -5.15
N LEU A 364 -11.64 6.30 -5.12
CA LEU A 364 -10.65 6.58 -4.08
C LEU A 364 -9.56 7.52 -4.59
N MET A 365 -9.16 8.49 -3.77
CA MET A 365 -8.07 9.42 -4.09
C MET A 365 -6.71 8.73 -4.25
N GLY A 366 -6.51 7.61 -3.59
CA GLY A 366 -5.24 6.87 -3.60
C GLY A 366 -5.03 5.96 -4.81
N TYR A 367 -5.94 5.93 -5.79
CA TYR A 367 -5.78 5.16 -7.02
C TYR A 367 -5.99 6.04 -8.25
N GLY A 368 -5.00 6.05 -9.14
CA GLY A 368 -5.01 6.93 -10.31
C GLY A 368 -4.97 8.41 -9.92
N THR A 369 -5.89 9.18 -10.45
CA THR A 369 -6.00 10.64 -10.26
C THR A 369 -7.08 11.05 -9.26
N GLY A 370 -7.80 10.09 -8.66
CA GLY A 370 -8.98 10.38 -7.84
C GLY A 370 -10.22 10.77 -8.66
N ALA A 371 -10.17 10.60 -9.98
CA ALA A 371 -11.29 10.79 -10.91
C ALA A 371 -11.32 9.67 -11.94
N ILE A 372 -12.50 9.29 -12.37
CA ILE A 372 -12.71 8.29 -13.42
C ILE A 372 -13.69 8.81 -14.49
N MET A 373 -13.51 8.35 -15.71
CA MET A 373 -14.57 8.33 -16.71
C MET A 373 -15.38 7.05 -16.53
N ALA A 374 -16.67 7.13 -16.59
CA ALA A 374 -17.57 5.99 -16.42
C ALA A 374 -18.14 5.52 -17.76
N VAL A 375 -18.07 4.21 -17.98
CA VAL A 375 -18.51 3.55 -19.22
C VAL A 375 -19.56 2.49 -18.88
N PRO A 376 -20.80 2.88 -18.62
CA PRO A 376 -21.81 2.01 -18.03
C PRO A 376 -22.17 0.77 -18.88
N ALA A 377 -22.02 0.83 -20.18
CA ALA A 377 -22.28 -0.35 -21.01
C ALA A 377 -21.26 -1.50 -20.78
N HIS A 378 -20.06 -1.20 -20.21
CA HIS A 378 -18.92 -2.12 -20.15
C HIS A 378 -18.22 -2.20 -18.77
N ASP A 379 -18.79 -1.59 -17.73
CA ASP A 379 -18.39 -1.75 -16.32
C ASP A 379 -19.64 -1.90 -15.45
N THR A 380 -19.70 -2.98 -14.67
CA THR A 380 -20.89 -3.30 -13.86
C THR A 380 -21.19 -2.23 -12.80
N ARG A 381 -20.16 -1.62 -12.19
CA ARG A 381 -20.36 -0.57 -11.19
C ARG A 381 -20.92 0.69 -11.82
N ASP A 382 -20.41 1.01 -12.99
CA ASP A 382 -20.86 2.16 -13.77
C ASP A 382 -22.28 1.95 -14.29
N PHE A 383 -22.62 0.71 -14.69
CA PHE A 383 -23.95 0.33 -15.14
C PHE A 383 -25.00 0.52 -14.02
N GLU A 384 -24.75 -0.06 -12.83
CA GLU A 384 -25.65 0.08 -11.67
C GLU A 384 -25.85 1.53 -11.24
N PHE A 385 -24.78 2.33 -11.31
CA PHE A 385 -24.86 3.76 -11.03
C PHE A 385 -25.70 4.49 -12.08
N ALA A 386 -25.44 4.22 -13.36
CA ALA A 386 -26.16 4.85 -14.48
C ALA A 386 -27.65 4.50 -14.46
N GLU A 387 -28.02 3.24 -14.19
CA GLU A 387 -29.43 2.85 -14.02
C GLU A 387 -30.09 3.63 -12.87
N LYS A 388 -29.43 3.71 -11.72
CA LYS A 388 -29.96 4.38 -10.53
C LYS A 388 -30.21 5.86 -10.73
N PHE A 389 -29.32 6.53 -11.45
CA PHE A 389 -29.37 7.98 -11.67
C PHE A 389 -29.89 8.38 -13.06
N GLU A 390 -30.45 7.42 -13.81
CA GLU A 390 -31.04 7.62 -15.13
C GLU A 390 -30.08 8.28 -16.14
N ILE A 391 -28.77 7.89 -16.06
CA ILE A 391 -27.72 8.39 -16.95
C ILE A 391 -27.73 7.56 -18.23
N PRO A 392 -27.54 8.16 -19.43
CA PRO A 392 -27.49 7.41 -20.68
C PRO A 392 -26.43 6.30 -20.71
N ILE A 393 -26.78 5.14 -21.28
CA ILE A 393 -25.89 3.99 -21.47
C ILE A 393 -25.64 3.80 -22.94
N ILE A 394 -24.39 3.95 -23.38
CA ILE A 394 -23.98 3.85 -24.80
C ILE A 394 -23.13 2.61 -24.98
N CYS A 395 -23.63 1.62 -25.70
CA CYS A 395 -22.89 0.42 -26.04
C CYS A 395 -21.88 0.71 -27.17
N ILE A 396 -20.62 0.35 -26.95
CA ILE A 396 -19.52 0.51 -27.90
C ILE A 396 -18.81 -0.82 -28.26
N LEU A 397 -19.23 -1.93 -27.67
CA LEU A 397 -18.73 -3.27 -27.97
C LEU A 397 -19.91 -4.19 -28.31
N ASP A 398 -19.97 -4.68 -29.51
CA ASP A 398 -20.97 -5.66 -29.95
C ASP A 398 -20.56 -7.06 -29.43
N PRO A 399 -21.34 -7.67 -28.52
CA PRO A 399 -21.03 -8.98 -27.92
C PRO A 399 -21.41 -10.12 -28.88
N LYS A 400 -20.69 -10.27 -29.98
CA LYS A 400 -21.00 -11.25 -31.05
C LYS A 400 -21.04 -12.70 -30.58
N ASP A 401 -20.35 -13.00 -29.50
CA ASP A 401 -20.25 -14.35 -28.92
C ASP A 401 -21.35 -14.64 -27.88
N ALA A 402 -22.18 -13.64 -27.53
CA ALA A 402 -23.33 -13.81 -26.66
C ALA A 402 -24.53 -14.42 -27.38
N ASP A 403 -25.49 -14.97 -26.65
CA ASP A 403 -26.80 -15.34 -27.20
C ASP A 403 -27.54 -14.10 -27.68
N GLU A 404 -28.50 -14.29 -28.63
CA GLU A 404 -29.20 -13.19 -29.28
C GLU A 404 -29.98 -12.30 -28.30
N GLU A 405 -30.60 -12.86 -27.27
CA GLU A 405 -31.35 -12.11 -26.25
C GLU A 405 -30.41 -11.21 -25.41
N THR A 406 -29.28 -11.75 -24.99
CA THR A 406 -28.26 -11.00 -24.27
C THR A 406 -27.67 -9.89 -25.14
N ARG A 407 -27.36 -10.20 -26.41
CA ARG A 407 -26.82 -9.23 -27.36
C ARG A 407 -27.79 -8.07 -27.61
N GLU A 408 -29.08 -8.36 -27.82
CA GLU A 408 -30.08 -7.31 -27.99
C GLU A 408 -30.20 -6.39 -26.77
N LYS A 409 -30.18 -6.96 -25.56
CA LYS A 409 -30.21 -6.18 -24.30
C LYS A 409 -29.00 -5.27 -24.15
N VAL A 410 -27.81 -5.78 -24.45
CA VAL A 410 -26.56 -5.01 -24.38
C VAL A 410 -26.55 -3.87 -25.39
N LEU A 411 -26.89 -4.17 -26.64
CA LEU A 411 -26.98 -3.15 -27.71
C LEU A 411 -28.01 -2.06 -27.40
N ALA A 412 -29.07 -2.42 -26.67
CA ALA A 412 -30.10 -1.48 -26.24
C ALA A 412 -29.76 -0.73 -24.95
N GLY A 413 -28.57 -0.96 -24.34
CA GLY A 413 -28.15 -0.36 -23.05
C GLY A 413 -28.94 -0.87 -21.85
N LYS A 414 -29.56 -2.06 -21.94
CA LYS A 414 -30.35 -2.68 -20.87
C LYS A 414 -29.62 -3.79 -20.13
N ALA A 415 -28.41 -4.09 -20.51
CA ALA A 415 -27.51 -5.02 -19.83
C ALA A 415 -26.06 -4.57 -19.99
N CYS A 416 -25.23 -4.85 -18.98
CA CYS A 416 -23.79 -4.59 -19.03
C CYS A 416 -23.06 -5.77 -19.69
N TRP A 417 -22.05 -5.45 -20.49
CA TRP A 417 -21.16 -6.43 -21.11
C TRP A 417 -19.69 -6.12 -20.78
N THR A 418 -19.08 -6.91 -19.94
CA THR A 418 -17.70 -6.69 -19.44
C THR A 418 -16.64 -7.42 -20.24
N GLU A 419 -17.04 -8.35 -21.11
CA GLU A 419 -16.14 -9.10 -21.96
C GLU A 419 -15.74 -8.30 -23.21
N ASP A 420 -14.82 -8.85 -24.00
CA ASP A 420 -14.44 -8.23 -25.28
C ASP A 420 -15.55 -8.33 -26.33
N GLY A 421 -15.49 -7.46 -27.32
CA GLY A 421 -16.46 -7.40 -28.41
C GLY A 421 -15.91 -6.62 -29.60
N ALA A 422 -16.66 -6.60 -30.70
CA ALA A 422 -16.31 -5.77 -31.85
C ALA A 422 -16.69 -4.31 -31.60
N TYR A 423 -15.78 -3.37 -31.85
CA TYR A 423 -16.09 -1.95 -31.70
C TYR A 423 -17.23 -1.51 -32.64
N ILE A 424 -18.22 -0.86 -32.05
CA ILE A 424 -19.33 -0.16 -32.69
C ILE A 424 -19.48 1.23 -32.08
N ASN A 425 -20.12 2.16 -32.73
CA ASN A 425 -20.31 3.52 -32.20
C ASN A 425 -19.02 4.22 -31.76
N SER A 426 -17.87 3.77 -32.28
CA SER A 426 -16.55 4.18 -31.88
C SER A 426 -15.83 4.98 -32.98
N ALA A 427 -16.55 5.91 -33.57
CA ALA A 427 -16.06 6.89 -34.55
C ALA A 427 -16.60 8.28 -34.22
N SER A 428 -15.78 9.31 -34.45
CA SER A 428 -16.16 10.71 -34.26
C SER A 428 -15.60 11.57 -35.38
N ASN A 429 -16.47 12.35 -36.02
CA ASN A 429 -16.07 13.35 -37.01
C ASN A 429 -15.36 14.55 -36.37
N GLU A 430 -15.61 14.84 -35.11
CA GLU A 430 -15.03 15.97 -34.40
C GLU A 430 -13.55 15.72 -34.11
N SER A 431 -13.21 14.56 -33.62
CA SER A 431 -11.80 14.17 -33.36
C SER A 431 -11.09 13.59 -34.57
N GLY A 432 -11.82 13.15 -35.58
CA GLY A 432 -11.30 12.48 -36.77
C GLY A 432 -10.80 11.05 -36.51
N ILE A 433 -11.16 10.44 -35.35
CA ILE A 433 -10.74 9.09 -34.99
C ILE A 433 -11.89 8.09 -35.20
N ASP A 434 -11.55 6.94 -35.78
CA ASP A 434 -12.43 5.79 -35.96
C ASP A 434 -11.65 4.52 -35.59
N ILE A 435 -12.21 3.73 -34.68
CA ILE A 435 -11.66 2.42 -34.23
C ILE A 435 -12.63 1.27 -34.48
N ASN A 436 -13.76 1.51 -35.17
CA ASN A 436 -14.67 0.44 -35.57
C ASN A 436 -13.92 -0.63 -36.37
N GLY A 437 -14.11 -1.89 -35.99
CA GLY A 437 -13.45 -3.03 -36.63
C GLY A 437 -12.01 -3.29 -36.22
N PHE A 438 -11.42 -2.48 -35.30
CA PHE A 438 -10.09 -2.74 -34.77
C PHE A 438 -10.14 -3.86 -33.73
N SER A 439 -8.98 -4.53 -33.50
CA SER A 439 -8.79 -5.35 -32.32
C SER A 439 -8.70 -4.48 -31.08
N LYS A 440 -8.97 -5.02 -29.89
CA LYS A 440 -8.82 -4.31 -28.60
C LYS A 440 -7.41 -3.68 -28.47
N LYS A 441 -6.36 -4.44 -28.79
CA LYS A 441 -4.98 -3.97 -28.72
C LYS A 441 -4.75 -2.77 -29.66
N ASP A 442 -5.22 -2.86 -30.89
CA ASP A 442 -5.00 -1.81 -31.88
C ASP A 442 -5.87 -0.58 -31.60
N GLY A 443 -7.10 -0.78 -31.10
CA GLY A 443 -7.97 0.30 -30.66
C GLY A 443 -7.37 1.11 -29.51
N ILE A 444 -6.87 0.43 -28.47
CA ILE A 444 -6.16 1.07 -27.35
C ILE A 444 -4.95 1.86 -27.86
N ALA A 445 -4.08 1.24 -28.67
CA ALA A 445 -2.90 1.89 -29.22
C ALA A 445 -3.25 3.11 -30.08
N LYS A 446 -4.29 3.02 -30.90
CA LYS A 446 -4.76 4.12 -31.76
C LYS A 446 -5.26 5.30 -30.94
N VAL A 447 -6.05 5.05 -29.89
CA VAL A 447 -6.57 6.13 -29.03
C VAL A 447 -5.45 6.77 -28.23
N ILE A 448 -4.50 6.00 -27.67
CA ILE A 448 -3.35 6.53 -26.95
C ILE A 448 -2.52 7.45 -27.87
N SER A 449 -2.19 6.98 -29.08
CA SER A 449 -1.43 7.79 -30.05
C SER A 449 -2.13 9.11 -30.37
N TRP A 450 -3.45 9.07 -30.54
CA TRP A 450 -4.26 10.26 -30.78
C TRP A 450 -4.25 11.22 -29.58
N LEU A 451 -4.36 10.70 -28.33
CA LEU A 451 -4.30 11.53 -27.12
C LEU A 451 -2.95 12.26 -27.00
N GLU A 452 -1.85 11.55 -27.32
CA GLU A 452 -0.49 12.09 -27.29
C GLU A 452 -0.29 13.16 -28.39
N GLU A 453 -0.74 12.89 -29.61
CA GLU A 453 -0.70 13.85 -30.73
C GLU A 453 -1.47 15.16 -30.43
N LYS A 454 -2.57 15.05 -29.69
CA LYS A 454 -3.38 16.20 -29.27
C LYS A 454 -2.84 16.90 -28.01
N GLY A 455 -1.89 16.30 -27.30
CA GLY A 455 -1.36 16.80 -26.02
C GLY A 455 -2.37 16.80 -24.88
N ILE A 456 -3.42 15.95 -24.96
CA ILE A 456 -4.51 15.83 -23.97
C ILE A 456 -4.48 14.50 -23.20
N GLY A 457 -3.40 13.76 -23.32
CA GLY A 457 -3.22 12.50 -22.60
C GLY A 457 -1.91 11.83 -22.98
N LYS A 458 -1.59 10.75 -22.33
CA LYS A 458 -0.38 9.94 -22.56
C LYS A 458 -0.53 8.52 -22.06
N ALA A 459 0.25 7.59 -22.62
CA ALA A 459 0.42 6.26 -22.05
C ALA A 459 0.95 6.34 -20.62
N THR A 460 0.38 5.58 -19.71
CA THR A 460 0.76 5.60 -18.29
C THR A 460 0.67 4.21 -17.68
N VAL A 461 1.64 3.88 -16.85
CA VAL A 461 1.65 2.68 -16.03
C VAL A 461 1.43 3.09 -14.57
N ASN A 462 0.41 2.54 -13.95
CA ASN A 462 0.10 2.74 -12.54
C ASN A 462 0.25 1.44 -11.74
N PHE A 463 0.42 1.59 -10.44
CA PHE A 463 0.48 0.50 -9.48
C PHE A 463 -0.53 0.74 -8.36
N LYS A 464 -1.11 -0.35 -7.82
CA LYS A 464 -1.93 -0.26 -6.59
C LYS A 464 -1.08 -0.01 -5.37
N LEU A 465 0.20 -0.44 -5.40
CA LEU A 465 1.17 -0.19 -4.35
C LEU A 465 1.28 1.31 -4.09
N ARG A 466 1.17 1.70 -2.82
CA ARG A 466 1.24 3.10 -2.37
C ARG A 466 2.51 3.34 -1.58
N ASP A 467 2.84 4.61 -1.36
CA ASP A 467 3.89 4.99 -0.43
C ASP A 467 3.61 4.38 0.94
N TRP A 468 4.64 3.77 1.51
CA TRP A 468 4.50 3.10 2.79
C TRP A 468 4.47 4.11 3.93
N LEU A 469 3.36 4.17 4.66
CA LEU A 469 3.24 4.89 5.91
C LEU A 469 4.06 4.15 6.98
N PHE A 470 5.24 4.67 7.24
CA PHE A 470 6.27 4.01 8.05
C PHE A 470 6.19 4.39 9.53
N SER A 471 5.89 5.64 9.86
CA SER A 471 5.85 6.12 11.24
C SER A 471 4.57 5.73 11.98
N ARG A 472 4.70 5.57 13.30
CA ARG A 472 3.61 5.41 14.25
C ARG A 472 3.88 6.28 15.47
N GLN A 473 2.84 6.84 16.08
CA GLN A 473 2.92 7.60 17.33
C GLN A 473 2.94 6.62 18.48
N ARG A 474 4.13 6.16 18.86
CA ARG A 474 4.36 5.17 19.92
C ARG A 474 5.64 5.47 20.65
N TYR A 475 5.63 5.21 21.97
CA TYR A 475 6.86 5.19 22.76
C TYR A 475 7.66 3.91 22.47
N TRP A 476 6.99 2.73 22.52
CA TRP A 476 7.65 1.45 22.33
C TRP A 476 7.82 1.10 20.85
N GLY A 477 8.77 1.76 20.23
CA GLY A 477 9.13 1.64 18.82
C GLY A 477 10.54 2.14 18.56
N GLU A 478 11.06 1.91 17.37
CA GLU A 478 12.38 2.40 16.95
C GLU A 478 12.33 3.93 16.75
N PRO A 479 13.19 4.70 17.45
CA PRO A 479 13.24 6.15 17.25
C PRO A 479 13.78 6.51 15.86
N PHE A 480 13.21 7.54 15.24
CA PHE A 480 13.79 8.12 14.04
C PHE A 480 15.07 8.89 14.40
N PRO A 481 16.18 8.68 13.67
CA PRO A 481 17.45 9.35 13.93
C PRO A 481 17.48 10.74 13.29
N VAL A 482 16.55 11.61 13.70
CA VAL A 482 16.39 12.96 13.12
C VAL A 482 16.14 14.00 14.21
N ILE A 483 16.53 15.23 13.90
CA ILE A 483 16.17 16.43 14.65
C ILE A 483 15.22 17.24 13.78
N HIS A 484 14.05 17.58 14.32
CA HIS A 484 13.12 18.51 13.71
C HIS A 484 13.38 19.91 14.27
N TRP A 485 13.85 20.82 13.43
CA TRP A 485 14.06 22.20 13.81
C TRP A 485 12.76 23.01 13.75
N GLU A 486 12.66 24.10 14.52
CA GLU A 486 11.47 24.95 14.56
C GLU A 486 11.11 25.58 13.22
N ASP A 487 12.10 25.81 12.35
CA ASP A 487 11.92 26.32 10.99
C ASP A 487 11.43 25.26 9.98
N GLY A 488 11.25 24.02 10.44
CA GLY A 488 10.78 22.88 9.64
C GLY A 488 11.90 22.10 8.94
N GLU A 489 13.17 22.46 9.14
CA GLU A 489 14.29 21.68 8.65
C GLU A 489 14.42 20.36 9.42
N ILE A 490 14.91 19.32 8.71
CA ILE A 490 15.16 18.00 9.26
C ILE A 490 16.64 17.67 9.10
N GLU A 491 17.30 17.44 10.23
CA GLU A 491 18.71 17.06 10.31
C GLU A 491 18.84 15.59 10.72
N LEU A 492 19.74 14.86 10.05
CA LEU A 492 20.04 13.47 10.40
C LEU A 492 21.05 13.40 11.53
N VAL A 493 20.82 12.44 12.45
CA VAL A 493 21.78 12.07 13.52
C VAL A 493 22.53 10.82 13.06
N GLU A 494 23.56 10.98 12.18
CA GLU A 494 24.30 9.84 11.63
C GLU A 494 25.45 9.36 12.52
N GLU A 495 26.14 10.29 13.19
CA GLU A 495 27.36 9.98 13.96
C GLU A 495 27.07 9.34 15.32
N ASP A 496 25.90 9.62 15.91
CA ASP A 496 25.50 9.18 17.25
C ASP A 496 24.50 8.00 17.27
N LEU A 497 24.49 7.19 16.22
CA LEU A 497 23.65 6.00 16.20
C LEU A 497 24.16 4.93 17.19
N PRO A 498 23.27 4.25 17.93
CA PRO A 498 21.81 4.37 17.89
C PRO A 498 21.25 5.53 18.72
N VAL A 499 20.24 6.23 18.19
CA VAL A 499 19.36 7.06 19.01
C VAL A 499 18.47 6.13 19.82
N THR A 500 18.51 6.22 21.14
CA THR A 500 17.77 5.34 22.04
C THR A 500 16.49 6.01 22.55
N LEU A 501 15.55 5.17 23.02
CA LEU A 501 14.33 5.68 23.65
C LEU A 501 14.67 6.44 24.94
N PRO A 502 14.00 7.56 25.23
CA PRO A 502 14.12 8.26 26.49
C PRO A 502 13.51 7.43 27.63
N ASP A 503 14.06 7.58 28.82
CA ASP A 503 13.45 7.05 30.04
C ASP A 503 12.22 7.87 30.40
N LEU A 504 11.03 7.23 30.41
CA LEU A 504 9.77 7.86 30.76
C LEU A 504 9.23 7.28 32.07
N GLU A 505 8.71 8.15 32.94
CA GLU A 505 8.01 7.74 34.17
C GLU A 505 6.57 7.27 33.88
N LYS A 506 5.96 7.76 32.79
CA LYS A 506 4.60 7.44 32.35
C LYS A 506 4.58 7.15 30.87
N PHE A 507 3.73 6.21 30.46
CA PHE A 507 3.60 5.74 29.08
C PHE A 507 2.27 6.14 28.43
N GLU A 508 1.53 7.09 29.03
CA GLU A 508 0.26 7.57 28.48
C GLU A 508 0.52 8.45 27.25
N PRO A 509 -0.08 8.14 26.10
CA PRO A 509 0.06 8.99 24.90
C PRO A 509 -0.60 10.35 25.13
N GLY A 510 0.02 11.44 24.63
CA GLY A 510 -0.51 12.78 24.64
C GLY A 510 -1.84 12.91 23.86
N GLU A 511 -2.56 14.03 24.01
CA GLU A 511 -3.85 14.24 23.32
C GLU A 511 -3.71 14.31 21.79
N GLY A 512 -2.56 14.74 21.30
CA GLY A 512 -2.23 14.78 19.86
C GLY A 512 -1.71 13.47 19.30
N GLY A 513 -1.37 12.49 20.16
CA GLY A 513 -0.61 11.30 19.79
C GLY A 513 0.90 11.55 19.82
N GLU A 514 1.33 12.58 20.52
CA GLU A 514 2.74 12.93 20.75
C GLU A 514 3.21 12.38 22.11
#